data_f4ca08ab3a65e59db6c044d3f3c77d05
#
_entry.id   f4ca08ab3a65e59db6c044d3f3c77d05
#
_cell.length_a   1.000
_cell.length_b   1.000
_cell.length_c   1.000
_cell.angle_alpha   90.00
_cell.angle_beta   90.00
_cell.angle_gamma   90.00
#
_symmetry.space_group_name_H-M   'P 1'
#
loop_
_entity.id
_entity.type
_entity.pdbx_description
1 polymer ?
#
loop_
_entity_poly.entity_id
_entity_poly.type
_entity_poly.pdbx_seq_one_letter_code
_entity_poly.pdbx_strand_id
1 'polypeptide(L)'
;AARTGSVLNCSNIASEVGKDLATIKNWLSILEASGIVYLLEPYASTALKRAIRAPKLYFRDTGLVCYLTRWLTDETLAYGAMNGPIFETFVISEILKSFSNAGLDYRYFASYYRGKDKIQRQKDGESMEIDGEIDLILEENGVLYPIEIKTASRASADMSAAFQVLNKIPEKQRGMGAVVCLCPQPGQLRENVLQIPAWYI
;
A
#
# COMPACT_ATOMS: atom_id res chain seq x y z
N ALA A 1 -13.53 4.94 -7.74
CA ALA A 1 -13.36 3.60 -7.17
C ALA A 1 -12.25 2.82 -7.89
N ALA A 2 -12.27 2.74 -9.23
CA ALA A 2 -11.27 2.00 -10.03
C ALA A 2 -9.80 2.45 -9.84
N ARG A 3 -9.55 3.51 -9.10
CA ARG A 3 -8.21 4.04 -8.78
C ARG A 3 -7.78 3.79 -7.34
N THR A 4 -8.52 2.95 -6.59
CA THR A 4 -8.09 2.54 -5.25
C THR A 4 -6.74 1.82 -5.33
N GLY A 5 -5.85 2.05 -4.37
CA GLY A 5 -4.49 1.53 -4.38
C GLY A 5 -3.51 2.23 -5.35
N SER A 6 -3.96 3.24 -6.09
CA SER A 6 -3.13 3.92 -7.09
C SER A 6 -2.60 5.27 -6.59
N VAL A 7 -1.42 5.65 -7.09
CA VAL A 7 -0.89 7.01 -6.90
C VAL A 7 -1.84 8.02 -7.52
N LEU A 8 -2.25 9.00 -6.74
CA LEU A 8 -3.23 10.00 -7.13
C LEU A 8 -2.68 10.93 -8.23
N ASN A 9 -3.39 10.96 -9.35
CA ASN A 9 -3.13 11.90 -10.44
C ASN A 9 -4.40 12.70 -10.76
N CYS A 10 -4.55 13.85 -10.11
CA CYS A 10 -5.72 14.71 -10.27
C CYS A 10 -5.88 15.24 -11.71
N SER A 11 -4.79 15.46 -12.44
CA SER A 11 -4.86 15.94 -13.83
C SER A 11 -5.44 14.88 -14.76
N ASN A 12 -5.07 13.61 -14.58
CA ASN A 12 -5.66 12.52 -15.35
C ASN A 12 -7.14 12.35 -15.05
N ILE A 13 -7.53 12.43 -13.76
CA ILE A 13 -8.94 12.39 -13.38
C ILE A 13 -9.72 13.56 -14.00
N ALA A 14 -9.17 14.76 -13.96
CA ALA A 14 -9.78 15.96 -14.55
C ALA A 14 -10.04 15.78 -16.05
N SER A 15 -9.06 15.26 -16.76
CA SER A 15 -9.17 14.98 -18.20
C SER A 15 -10.24 13.94 -18.51
N GLU A 16 -10.27 12.83 -17.76
CA GLU A 16 -11.24 11.74 -17.98
C GLU A 16 -12.68 12.14 -17.64
N VAL A 17 -12.85 12.95 -16.60
CA VAL A 17 -14.18 13.41 -16.14
C VAL A 17 -14.64 14.65 -16.90
N GLY A 18 -13.77 15.32 -17.66
CA GLY A 18 -14.08 16.56 -18.38
C GLY A 18 -14.34 17.74 -17.44
N LYS A 19 -13.60 17.83 -16.32
CA LYS A 19 -13.67 18.92 -15.35
C LYS A 19 -12.30 19.53 -15.14
N ASP A 20 -12.28 20.76 -14.63
CA ASP A 20 -11.04 21.42 -14.26
C ASP A 20 -10.40 20.80 -13.01
N LEU A 21 -9.09 21.04 -12.85
CA LEU A 21 -8.31 20.48 -11.76
C LEU A 21 -8.78 20.94 -10.37
N ALA A 22 -9.27 22.19 -10.25
CA ALA A 22 -9.73 22.74 -8.98
C ALA A 22 -11.00 22.02 -8.53
N THR A 23 -11.93 21.76 -9.45
CA THR A 23 -13.15 20.98 -9.20
C THR A 23 -12.82 19.56 -8.71
N ILE A 24 -11.87 18.86 -9.36
CA ILE A 24 -11.46 17.50 -8.93
C ILE A 24 -10.85 17.52 -7.54
N LYS A 25 -9.95 18.47 -7.24
CA LYS A 25 -9.35 18.59 -5.90
C LYS A 25 -10.42 18.86 -4.83
N ASN A 26 -11.40 19.72 -5.13
CA ASN A 26 -12.50 20.00 -4.20
C ASN A 26 -13.36 18.75 -3.95
N TRP A 27 -13.69 17.98 -5.00
CA TRP A 27 -14.45 16.74 -4.85
C TRP A 27 -13.70 15.70 -4.03
N LEU A 28 -12.40 15.55 -4.26
CA LEU A 28 -11.55 14.63 -3.49
C LEU A 28 -11.49 15.04 -2.01
N SER A 29 -11.36 16.34 -1.71
CA SER A 29 -11.37 16.81 -0.32
C SER A 29 -12.70 16.56 0.38
N ILE A 30 -13.83 16.66 -0.34
CA ILE A 30 -15.15 16.30 0.19
C ILE A 30 -15.24 14.80 0.47
N LEU A 31 -14.79 13.97 -0.45
CA LEU A 31 -14.78 12.51 -0.26
C LEU A 31 -13.87 12.07 0.90
N GLU A 32 -12.75 12.76 1.09
CA GLU A 32 -11.85 12.51 2.23
C GLU A 32 -12.49 13.00 3.54
N ALA A 33 -13.03 14.21 3.58
CA ALA A 33 -13.69 14.74 4.77
C ALA A 33 -14.94 13.95 5.19
N SER A 34 -15.66 13.36 4.22
CA SER A 34 -16.79 12.46 4.47
C SER A 34 -16.38 11.02 4.85
N GLY A 35 -15.10 10.72 4.85
CA GLY A 35 -14.58 9.40 5.21
C GLY A 35 -14.84 8.30 4.17
N ILE A 36 -15.17 8.65 2.93
CA ILE A 36 -15.34 7.68 1.82
C ILE A 36 -13.97 7.21 1.33
N VAL A 37 -13.02 8.13 1.22
CA VAL A 37 -11.64 7.83 0.83
C VAL A 37 -10.67 8.34 1.89
N TYR A 38 -9.43 7.88 1.80
CA TYR A 38 -8.29 8.46 2.49
C TYR A 38 -7.08 8.51 1.56
N LEU A 39 -6.16 9.40 1.88
CA LEU A 39 -4.90 9.54 1.17
C LEU A 39 -3.78 8.99 2.06
N LEU A 40 -3.05 8.00 1.54
CA LEU A 40 -1.85 7.49 2.19
C LEU A 40 -0.64 8.24 1.64
N GLU A 41 0.01 9.01 2.50
CA GLU A 41 1.13 9.86 2.10
C GLU A 41 2.39 9.03 1.82
N PRO A 42 3.24 9.48 0.89
CA PRO A 42 4.51 8.83 0.65
C PRO A 42 5.47 9.06 1.81
N TYR A 43 6.29 8.06 2.13
CA TYR A 43 7.36 8.19 3.10
C TYR A 43 8.38 9.23 2.62
N ALA A 44 8.51 10.32 3.37
CA ALA A 44 9.40 11.43 3.04
C ALA A 44 10.74 11.29 3.78
N SER A 45 11.81 11.03 3.03
CA SER A 45 13.18 11.07 3.56
C SER A 45 14.09 11.74 2.53
N THR A 46 15.02 12.57 3.03
CA THR A 46 16.07 13.19 2.19
C THR A 46 17.02 12.16 1.58
N ALA A 47 17.14 10.98 2.21
CA ALA A 47 17.94 9.86 1.70
C ALA A 47 17.29 9.17 0.49
N LEU A 48 15.97 9.23 0.35
CA LEU A 48 15.19 8.61 -0.74
C LEU A 48 14.87 9.65 -1.81
N LYS A 49 15.89 10.15 -2.49
CA LYS A 49 15.82 11.30 -3.42
C LYS A 49 14.93 11.08 -4.64
N ARG A 50 14.55 9.85 -4.95
CA ARG A 50 13.76 9.48 -6.15
C ARG A 50 12.36 8.98 -5.82
N ALA A 51 11.90 9.16 -4.59
CA ALA A 51 10.56 8.77 -4.19
C ALA A 51 9.49 9.61 -4.90
N ILE A 52 8.39 8.95 -5.28
CA ILE A 52 7.18 9.62 -5.74
C ILE A 52 6.59 10.38 -4.55
N ARG A 53 6.10 11.59 -4.78
CA ARG A 53 5.61 12.50 -3.74
C ARG A 53 4.09 12.65 -3.70
N ALA A 54 3.37 12.08 -4.66
CA ALA A 54 1.90 12.12 -4.66
C ALA A 54 1.34 11.00 -3.77
N PRO A 55 0.25 11.23 -3.02
CA PRO A 55 -0.33 10.19 -2.17
C PRO A 55 -0.97 9.07 -3.00
N LYS A 56 -1.13 7.89 -2.40
CA LYS A 56 -2.01 6.84 -2.91
C LYS A 56 -3.43 7.06 -2.42
N LEU A 57 -4.41 6.86 -3.29
CA LEU A 57 -5.84 6.95 -2.97
C LEU A 57 -6.38 5.58 -2.57
N TYR A 58 -7.07 5.52 -1.44
CA TYR A 58 -7.78 4.32 -1.00
C TYR A 58 -9.22 4.63 -0.61
N PHE A 59 -10.12 3.71 -0.88
CA PHE A 59 -11.45 3.72 -0.31
C PHE A 59 -11.43 3.07 1.07
N ARG A 60 -12.25 3.56 2.00
CA ARG A 60 -12.38 2.95 3.33
C ARG A 60 -13.21 1.69 3.35
N ASP A 61 -14.08 1.52 2.36
CA ASP A 61 -14.97 0.39 2.23
C ASP A 61 -14.76 -0.32 0.88
N THR A 62 -14.28 -1.55 0.93
CA THR A 62 -14.01 -2.35 -0.26
C THR A 62 -15.30 -2.88 -0.92
N GLY A 63 -16.38 -3.05 -0.15
CA GLY A 63 -17.68 -3.38 -0.69
C GLY A 63 -18.21 -2.27 -1.59
N LEU A 64 -18.02 -0.99 -1.18
CA LEU A 64 -18.36 0.16 -2.03
C LEU A 64 -17.52 0.16 -3.31
N VAL A 65 -16.21 -0.18 -3.24
CA VAL A 65 -15.36 -0.30 -4.44
C VAL A 65 -15.89 -1.38 -5.36
N CYS A 66 -16.18 -2.57 -4.85
CA CYS A 66 -16.73 -3.69 -5.63
C CYS A 66 -18.05 -3.29 -6.31
N TYR A 67 -18.96 -2.65 -5.57
CA TYR A 67 -20.24 -2.18 -6.10
C TYR A 67 -20.06 -1.18 -7.25
N LEU A 68 -19.24 -0.16 -7.06
CA LEU A 68 -19.00 0.90 -8.04
C LEU A 68 -18.24 0.41 -9.28
N THR A 69 -17.37 -0.59 -9.12
CA THR A 69 -16.57 -1.15 -10.22
C THR A 69 -17.16 -2.42 -10.82
N ARG A 70 -18.36 -2.84 -10.32
CA ARG A 70 -19.14 -3.98 -10.82
C ARG A 70 -18.48 -5.35 -10.63
N TRP A 71 -17.62 -5.50 -9.63
CA TRP A 71 -17.12 -6.81 -9.17
C TRP A 71 -18.06 -7.35 -8.09
N LEU A 72 -19.21 -7.90 -8.50
CA LEU A 72 -20.33 -8.18 -7.61
C LEU A 72 -20.40 -9.61 -7.07
N THR A 73 -19.51 -10.50 -7.51
CA THR A 73 -19.41 -11.87 -7.01
C THR A 73 -17.97 -12.21 -6.66
N ASP A 74 -17.80 -13.16 -5.74
CA ASP A 74 -16.48 -13.65 -5.32
C ASP A 74 -15.66 -14.15 -6.51
N GLU A 75 -16.29 -14.85 -7.44
CA GLU A 75 -15.64 -15.38 -8.63
C GLU A 75 -15.14 -14.24 -9.54
N THR A 76 -15.99 -13.26 -9.84
CA THR A 76 -15.59 -12.14 -10.71
C THR A 76 -14.48 -11.31 -10.07
N LEU A 77 -14.52 -11.14 -8.75
CA LEU A 77 -13.45 -10.44 -8.02
C LEU A 77 -12.16 -11.25 -8.02
N ALA A 78 -12.21 -12.55 -7.70
CA ALA A 78 -11.02 -13.38 -7.54
C ALA A 78 -10.17 -13.47 -8.82
N TYR A 79 -10.82 -13.46 -9.99
CA TYR A 79 -10.15 -13.52 -11.29
C TYR A 79 -10.07 -12.18 -12.01
N GLY A 80 -10.61 -11.12 -11.41
CA GLY A 80 -10.69 -9.80 -12.01
C GLY A 80 -9.42 -8.97 -11.86
N ALA A 81 -9.26 -8.00 -12.74
CA ALA A 81 -8.11 -7.07 -12.72
C ALA A 81 -8.02 -6.23 -11.44
N MET A 82 -9.12 -6.09 -10.70
CA MET A 82 -9.18 -5.32 -9.44
C MET A 82 -8.91 -6.17 -8.19
N ASN A 83 -8.66 -7.47 -8.32
CA ASN A 83 -8.39 -8.35 -7.17
C ASN A 83 -7.23 -7.80 -6.31
N GLY A 84 -6.06 -7.55 -6.89
CA GLY A 84 -4.90 -7.00 -6.18
C GLY A 84 -5.19 -5.65 -5.50
N PRO A 85 -5.63 -4.63 -6.25
CA PRO A 85 -5.95 -3.32 -5.68
C PRO A 85 -7.04 -3.34 -4.59
N ILE A 86 -8.06 -4.17 -4.72
CA ILE A 86 -9.12 -4.31 -3.70
C ILE A 86 -8.58 -5.02 -2.46
N PHE A 87 -7.78 -6.08 -2.64
CA PHE A 87 -7.15 -6.77 -1.52
C PHE A 87 -6.16 -5.87 -0.77
N GLU A 88 -5.32 -5.11 -1.48
CA GLU A 88 -4.42 -4.11 -0.88
C GLU A 88 -5.23 -3.07 -0.09
N THR A 89 -6.32 -2.55 -0.69
CA THR A 89 -7.22 -1.60 -0.05
C THR A 89 -7.82 -2.19 1.24
N PHE A 90 -8.27 -3.44 1.20
CA PHE A 90 -8.82 -4.13 2.38
C PHE A 90 -7.80 -4.18 3.51
N VAL A 91 -6.63 -4.75 3.26
CA VAL A 91 -5.59 -4.92 4.29
C VAL A 91 -5.15 -3.59 4.89
N ILE A 92 -4.86 -2.59 4.05
CA ILE A 92 -4.44 -1.27 4.54
C ILE A 92 -5.57 -0.61 5.34
N SER A 93 -6.83 -0.68 4.86
CA SER A 93 -7.97 -0.10 5.57
C SER A 93 -8.17 -0.72 6.95
N GLU A 94 -8.05 -2.03 7.09
CA GLU A 94 -8.18 -2.70 8.39
C GLU A 94 -7.05 -2.30 9.35
N ILE A 95 -5.80 -2.25 8.86
CA ILE A 95 -4.66 -1.77 9.66
C ILE A 95 -4.91 -0.32 10.13
N LEU A 96 -5.31 0.60 9.24
CA LEU A 96 -5.54 1.99 9.60
C LEU A 96 -6.75 2.18 10.53
N LYS A 97 -7.77 1.33 10.42
CA LYS A 97 -8.90 1.31 11.35
C LYS A 97 -8.45 0.92 12.77
N SER A 98 -7.47 0.02 12.92
CA SER A 98 -6.95 -0.34 14.23
C SER A 98 -6.32 0.86 14.95
N PHE A 99 -5.59 1.74 14.25
CA PHE A 99 -5.10 3.00 14.81
C PHE A 99 -6.25 3.92 15.22
N SER A 100 -7.24 4.09 14.34
CA SER A 100 -8.41 4.94 14.64
C SER A 100 -9.20 4.43 15.83
N ASN A 101 -9.37 3.11 15.96
CA ASN A 101 -10.05 2.48 17.09
C ASN A 101 -9.27 2.64 18.41
N ALA A 102 -7.94 2.74 18.33
CA ALA A 102 -7.08 3.07 19.47
C ALA A 102 -7.02 4.58 19.79
N GLY A 103 -7.77 5.42 19.05
CA GLY A 103 -7.76 6.88 19.21
C GLY A 103 -6.50 7.55 18.64
N LEU A 104 -5.77 6.85 17.78
CA LEU A 104 -4.54 7.34 17.15
C LEU A 104 -4.82 7.84 15.72
N ASP A 105 -4.19 8.94 15.33
CA ASP A 105 -4.23 9.40 13.96
C ASP A 105 -3.16 8.67 13.13
N TYR A 106 -3.60 7.76 12.26
CA TYR A 106 -2.72 6.94 11.43
C TYR A 106 -1.76 7.78 10.55
N ARG A 107 -2.09 9.03 10.24
CA ARG A 107 -1.25 9.92 9.41
C ARG A 107 0.13 10.20 10.02
N TYR A 108 0.29 10.00 11.32
CA TYR A 108 1.58 10.12 12.01
C TYR A 108 2.41 8.83 11.97
N PHE A 109 1.79 7.69 11.62
CA PHE A 109 2.41 6.38 11.74
C PHE A 109 2.52 5.63 10.41
N ALA A 110 1.65 5.95 9.44
CA ALA A 110 1.49 5.18 8.22
C ALA A 110 1.88 5.97 6.98
N SER A 111 2.65 5.35 6.10
CA SER A 111 3.06 5.89 4.81
C SER A 111 3.30 4.75 3.82
N TYR A 112 3.51 5.07 2.54
CA TYR A 112 3.95 4.10 1.54
C TYR A 112 5.28 4.55 0.92
N TYR A 113 5.99 3.65 0.24
CA TYR A 113 7.15 4.03 -0.54
C TYR A 113 7.00 3.57 -1.99
N ARG A 114 7.30 4.46 -2.93
CA ARG A 114 7.49 4.13 -4.33
C ARG A 114 8.57 5.03 -4.92
N GLY A 115 9.60 4.42 -5.47
CA GLY A 115 10.75 5.15 -5.99
C GLY A 115 11.52 4.37 -7.03
N LYS A 116 12.42 5.08 -7.71
CA LYS A 116 13.36 4.51 -8.69
C LYS A 116 14.67 4.06 -8.03
N ASP A 117 14.67 3.85 -6.72
CA ASP A 117 15.80 3.24 -6.06
C ASP A 117 15.91 1.79 -6.53
N LYS A 118 16.98 1.51 -7.24
CA LYS A 118 17.23 0.20 -7.81
C LYS A 118 17.47 -0.82 -6.70
N ILE A 119 16.70 -1.88 -6.73
CA ILE A 119 16.74 -2.98 -5.79
C ILE A 119 17.15 -4.22 -6.56
N GLN A 120 18.10 -4.95 -6.01
CA GLN A 120 18.44 -6.26 -6.55
C GLN A 120 17.41 -7.29 -6.08
N ARG A 121 16.61 -7.78 -7.01
CA ARG A 121 15.71 -8.92 -6.81
C ARG A 121 16.38 -10.15 -7.39
N GLN A 122 16.52 -11.18 -6.58
CA GLN A 122 16.94 -12.50 -7.08
C GLN A 122 15.69 -13.31 -7.43
N LYS A 123 15.57 -13.66 -8.69
CA LYS A 123 14.57 -14.58 -9.18
C LYS A 123 15.24 -15.60 -10.10
N ASP A 124 15.06 -16.88 -9.81
CA ASP A 124 15.59 -18.00 -10.60
C ASP A 124 17.12 -17.95 -10.82
N GLY A 125 17.88 -17.40 -9.86
CA GLY A 125 19.34 -17.28 -9.93
C GLY A 125 19.85 -16.04 -10.68
N GLU A 126 18.96 -15.25 -11.27
CA GLU A 126 19.31 -13.99 -11.93
C GLU A 126 19.03 -12.79 -11.03
N SER A 127 19.94 -11.80 -11.04
CA SER A 127 19.78 -10.54 -10.33
C SER A 127 19.15 -9.51 -11.27
N MET A 128 17.93 -9.05 -10.95
CA MET A 128 17.23 -7.97 -11.67
C MET A 128 17.16 -6.71 -10.83
N GLU A 129 17.42 -5.58 -11.46
CA GLU A 129 17.12 -4.28 -10.85
C GLU A 129 15.64 -3.93 -11.07
N ILE A 130 14.91 -3.70 -9.98
CA ILE A 130 13.50 -3.25 -10.02
C ILE A 130 13.34 -1.93 -9.30
N ASP A 131 12.33 -1.17 -9.68
CA ASP A 131 11.87 0.00 -8.94
C ASP A 131 11.30 -0.47 -7.59
N GLY A 132 11.68 0.21 -6.50
CA GLY A 132 11.22 -0.15 -5.17
C GLY A 132 9.82 0.35 -4.88
N GLU A 133 8.94 -0.53 -4.46
CA GLU A 133 7.63 -0.17 -3.90
C GLU A 133 7.43 -0.95 -2.59
N ILE A 134 6.90 -0.27 -1.56
CA ILE A 134 6.46 -0.85 -0.30
C ILE A 134 5.04 -0.34 -0.07
N ASP A 135 4.09 -1.24 0.03
CA ASP A 135 2.66 -0.90 0.07
C ASP A 135 2.30 -0.11 1.32
N LEU A 136 2.88 -0.49 2.48
CA LEU A 136 2.69 0.23 3.73
C LEU A 136 3.98 0.21 4.56
N ILE A 137 4.31 1.35 5.15
CA ILE A 137 5.35 1.49 6.16
C ILE A 137 4.69 2.02 7.42
N LEU A 138 4.80 1.28 8.52
CA LEU A 138 4.44 1.79 9.83
C LEU A 138 5.71 2.30 10.52
N GLU A 139 5.63 3.48 11.12
CA GLU A 139 6.73 4.07 11.87
C GLU A 139 6.34 4.26 13.32
N GLU A 140 7.17 3.72 14.20
CA GLU A 140 7.05 3.92 15.64
C GLU A 140 8.42 4.07 16.28
N ASN A 141 8.62 5.15 17.05
CA ASN A 141 9.85 5.42 17.80
C ASN A 141 11.14 5.34 16.96
N GLY A 142 11.07 5.77 15.68
CA GLY A 142 12.21 5.72 14.76
C GLY A 142 12.48 4.35 14.14
N VAL A 143 11.63 3.37 14.40
CA VAL A 143 11.66 2.04 13.76
C VAL A 143 10.64 1.99 12.65
N LEU A 144 11.04 1.48 11.47
CA LEU A 144 10.22 1.36 10.28
C LEU A 144 9.84 -0.11 10.06
N TYR A 145 8.56 -0.40 10.03
CA TYR A 145 7.99 -1.73 9.83
C TYR A 145 7.37 -1.81 8.42
N PRO A 146 8.09 -2.33 7.42
CA PRO A 146 7.57 -2.43 6.06
C PRO A 146 6.59 -3.59 5.90
N ILE A 147 5.52 -3.35 5.15
CA ILE A 147 4.48 -4.32 4.86
C ILE A 147 4.26 -4.35 3.35
N GLU A 148 4.30 -5.54 2.79
CA GLU A 148 3.94 -5.85 1.41
C GLU A 148 2.65 -6.65 1.40
N ILE A 149 1.78 -6.43 0.41
CA ILE A 149 0.45 -7.05 0.35
C ILE A 149 0.31 -7.79 -0.99
N LYS A 150 0.01 -9.07 -0.95
CA LYS A 150 -0.11 -9.90 -2.16
C LYS A 150 -1.26 -10.89 -2.06
N THR A 151 -2.05 -11.03 -3.13
CA THR A 151 -3.14 -12.01 -3.24
C THR A 151 -2.65 -13.46 -3.43
N ALA A 152 -1.39 -13.74 -3.10
CA ALA A 152 -0.81 -15.06 -3.20
C ALA A 152 -1.21 -15.95 -2.02
N SER A 153 -1.39 -17.25 -2.27
CA SER A 153 -1.65 -18.25 -1.23
C SER A 153 -0.41 -18.60 -0.39
N ARG A 154 0.78 -18.14 -0.83
CA ARG A 154 2.05 -18.31 -0.13
C ARG A 154 2.97 -17.14 -0.45
N ALA A 155 3.61 -16.60 0.56
CA ALA A 155 4.63 -15.59 0.37
C ALA A 155 5.94 -16.21 -0.15
N SER A 156 6.69 -15.43 -0.93
CA SER A 156 8.05 -15.73 -1.35
C SER A 156 9.02 -14.65 -0.88
N ALA A 157 10.28 -15.01 -0.64
CA ALA A 157 11.27 -14.10 -0.09
C ALA A 157 11.52 -12.84 -0.96
N ASP A 158 11.35 -12.97 -2.27
CA ASP A 158 11.51 -11.90 -3.25
C ASP A 158 10.43 -10.80 -3.13
N MET A 159 9.24 -11.12 -2.58
CA MET A 159 8.19 -10.13 -2.35
C MET A 159 8.61 -9.03 -1.37
N SER A 160 9.56 -9.31 -0.48
CA SER A 160 10.09 -8.34 0.49
C SER A 160 11.40 -7.67 0.05
N ALA A 161 11.80 -7.80 -1.23
CA ALA A 161 13.06 -7.25 -1.73
C ALA A 161 13.14 -5.72 -1.57
N ALA A 162 12.02 -5.02 -1.74
CA ALA A 162 11.94 -3.56 -1.60
C ALA A 162 12.27 -3.05 -0.20
N PHE A 163 12.10 -3.86 0.84
CA PHE A 163 12.38 -3.45 2.23
C PHE A 163 13.82 -2.99 2.47
N GLN A 164 14.76 -3.44 1.62
CA GLN A 164 16.17 -3.02 1.67
C GLN A 164 16.36 -1.50 1.46
N VAL A 165 15.42 -0.83 0.80
CA VAL A 165 15.47 0.62 0.57
C VAL A 165 15.52 1.37 1.91
N LEU A 166 14.81 0.87 2.91
CA LEU A 166 14.74 1.49 4.23
C LEU A 166 16.08 1.49 4.98
N ASN A 167 16.98 0.55 4.66
CA ASN A 167 18.33 0.51 5.26
C ASN A 167 19.21 1.72 4.85
N LYS A 168 18.80 2.48 3.83
CA LYS A 168 19.51 3.68 3.36
C LYS A 168 19.15 4.93 4.16
N ILE A 169 18.15 4.85 5.04
CA ILE A 169 17.63 6.00 5.78
C ILE A 169 18.46 6.16 7.06
N PRO A 170 19.26 7.25 7.17
CA PRO A 170 20.03 7.51 8.38
C PRO A 170 19.09 7.77 9.57
N GLU A 171 19.54 7.45 10.76
CA GLU A 171 18.80 7.67 12.03
C GLU A 171 17.49 6.89 12.18
N LYS A 172 17.18 5.99 11.24
CA LYS A 172 16.04 5.08 11.33
C LYS A 172 16.50 3.64 11.32
N GLN A 173 15.80 2.81 12.06
CA GLN A 173 16.04 1.36 12.09
C GLN A 173 14.93 0.66 11.33
N ARG A 174 15.29 -0.29 10.46
CA ARG A 174 14.30 -1.20 9.90
C ARG A 174 13.99 -2.29 10.91
N GLY A 175 12.74 -2.35 11.33
CA GLY A 175 12.19 -3.40 12.17
C GLY A 175 11.78 -4.66 11.40
N MET A 176 10.97 -5.48 12.05
CA MET A 176 10.35 -6.66 11.45
C MET A 176 9.46 -6.24 10.29
N GLY A 177 9.66 -6.81 9.11
CA GLY A 177 8.76 -6.63 7.96
C GLY A 177 7.70 -7.73 7.89
N ALA A 178 6.64 -7.49 7.13
CA ALA A 178 5.61 -8.48 6.89
C ALA A 178 5.22 -8.55 5.40
N VAL A 179 4.93 -9.77 4.93
CA VAL A 179 4.18 -9.99 3.69
C VAL A 179 2.81 -10.50 4.10
N VAL A 180 1.79 -9.66 3.92
CA VAL A 180 0.39 -10.03 4.17
C VAL A 180 -0.17 -10.70 2.91
N CYS A 181 -0.68 -11.93 3.06
CA CYS A 181 -1.15 -12.71 1.93
C CYS A 181 -2.27 -13.68 2.32
N LEU A 182 -2.77 -14.47 1.38
CA LEU A 182 -3.80 -15.50 1.60
C LEU A 182 -3.21 -16.84 2.09
N CYS A 183 -2.09 -16.80 2.82
CA CYS A 183 -1.46 -18.01 3.37
C CYS A 183 -2.29 -18.60 4.50
N PRO A 184 -2.25 -19.93 4.73
CA PRO A 184 -3.09 -20.59 5.72
C PRO A 184 -2.63 -20.34 7.17
N GLN A 185 -1.36 -19.99 7.39
CA GLN A 185 -0.79 -19.80 8.72
C GLN A 185 0.34 -18.75 8.70
N PRO A 186 0.55 -18.02 9.80
CA PRO A 186 1.71 -17.16 9.93
C PRO A 186 3.00 -17.99 9.93
N GLY A 187 4.09 -17.38 9.50
CA GLY A 187 5.38 -18.04 9.48
C GLY A 187 6.52 -17.09 9.22
N GLN A 188 7.73 -17.54 9.48
CA GLN A 188 8.93 -16.79 9.15
C GLN A 188 9.27 -17.01 7.67
N LEU A 189 9.34 -15.92 6.90
CA LEU A 189 9.67 -15.96 5.47
C LEU A 189 11.19 -15.92 5.26
N ARG A 190 11.86 -15.06 6.01
CA ARG A 190 13.30 -14.92 6.13
C ARG A 190 13.65 -14.13 7.38
N GLU A 191 14.94 -13.92 7.67
CA GLU A 191 15.36 -13.09 8.79
C GLU A 191 14.66 -11.72 8.75
N ASN A 192 14.03 -11.33 9.85
CA ASN A 192 13.29 -10.08 10.02
C ASN A 192 12.14 -9.85 9.02
N VAL A 193 11.54 -10.92 8.46
CA VAL A 193 10.32 -10.86 7.64
C VAL A 193 9.40 -12.03 7.93
N LEU A 194 8.14 -11.72 8.24
CA LEU A 194 7.08 -12.69 8.46
C LEU A 194 6.15 -12.77 7.25
N GLN A 195 5.55 -13.93 6.98
CA GLN A 195 4.30 -14.01 6.27
C GLN A 195 3.14 -13.98 7.27
N ILE A 196 2.12 -13.21 6.97
CA ILE A 196 0.94 -13.03 7.82
C ILE A 196 -0.31 -13.27 7.01
N PRO A 197 -1.21 -14.18 7.45
CA PRO A 197 -2.52 -14.34 6.82
C PRO A 197 -3.34 -13.06 6.93
N ALA A 198 -4.04 -12.68 5.85
CA ALA A 198 -4.86 -11.46 5.84
C ALA A 198 -5.98 -11.45 6.89
N TRP A 199 -6.43 -12.60 7.35
CA TRP A 199 -7.46 -12.69 8.42
C TRP A 199 -6.93 -12.52 9.84
N TYR A 200 -5.64 -12.23 9.99
CA TYR A 200 -5.03 -11.81 11.27
C TYR A 200 -5.01 -10.28 11.45
N ILE A 201 -5.44 -9.54 10.43
CA ILE A 201 -5.44 -8.07 10.39
C ILE A 201 -6.74 -7.51 10.98
#